data_b1294da21fc8f617d79831bd7f43548d
#
_entry.id   b1294da21fc8f617d79831bd7f43548d
#
_cell.length_a   1.000
_cell.length_b   1.000
_cell.length_c   1.000
_cell.angle_alpha   90.00
_cell.angle_beta   90.00
_cell.angle_gamma   90.00
#
_symmetry.space_group_name_H-M   'P 1'
#
loop_
_entity.id
_entity.type
_entity.pdbx_description
1 polymer ?
#
loop_
_entity_poly.entity_id
_entity_poly.type
_entity_poly.pdbx_seq_one_letter_code
_entity_poly.pdbx_strand_id
1 'polypeptide(L)'
;VALVIWSLLSFILGLIGARIAFQYAFSPIFLKKNKPYLYLIYLSAYATLINTAIAQLGTLLLFFMMVGYHFAMTERDHAAGIMWGIIVAIKLFPALLFFHALAHKRYKICQTLLLTFVMLSLIPLFSYGTSIYSQYAALMPKVLWYGDSWNGSLYGLIFRLLMHLDHQPDLLISIQVLYVLLCCVSIIVYLKTIRARDNRASFCITLVMMLLLSPFGWVYYFPLLTFPLAMTFLSAIDEKNPSSLPLLTWCLCLFLINFPMNYIPTSAMPSLLQKLSLSSFYFYGLLGLLYCLTSRRAPVSITVTSIGY
;
A
#
# COMPACT_ATOMS: atom_id res chain seq x y z
N VAL A 1 -26.58 9.42 9.24
CA VAL A 1 -26.89 8.04 8.79
C VAL A 1 -25.85 7.57 7.78
N ALA A 2 -25.63 8.26 6.63
CA ALA A 2 -24.72 7.81 5.56
C ALA A 2 -23.28 7.53 6.06
N LEU A 3 -22.71 8.43 6.90
CA LEU A 3 -21.37 8.25 7.46
C LEU A 3 -21.27 6.98 8.34
N VAL A 4 -22.29 6.71 9.15
CA VAL A 4 -22.31 5.52 10.01
C VAL A 4 -22.37 4.24 9.17
N ILE A 5 -23.23 4.22 8.14
CA ILE A 5 -23.33 3.08 7.21
C ILE A 5 -21.99 2.86 6.50
N TRP A 6 -21.37 3.94 6.02
CA TRP A 6 -20.06 3.87 5.37
C TRP A 6 -18.97 3.33 6.31
N SER A 7 -18.91 3.84 7.55
CA SER A 7 -17.91 3.40 8.53
C SER A 7 -18.09 1.93 8.90
N LEU A 8 -19.35 1.48 9.11
CA LEU A 8 -19.64 0.07 9.39
C LEU A 8 -19.28 -0.83 8.21
N LEU A 9 -19.65 -0.43 6.98
CA LEU A 9 -19.29 -1.19 5.77
C LEU A 9 -17.77 -1.29 5.62
N SER A 10 -17.06 -0.18 5.71
CA SER A 10 -15.60 -0.12 5.61
C SER A 10 -14.93 -0.97 6.69
N PHE A 11 -15.45 -0.95 7.92
CA PHE A 11 -14.97 -1.77 9.03
C PHE A 11 -15.13 -3.27 8.74
N ILE A 12 -16.34 -3.71 8.34
CA ILE A 12 -16.60 -5.12 8.02
C ILE A 12 -15.73 -5.59 6.86
N LEU A 13 -15.65 -4.82 5.79
CA LEU A 13 -14.81 -5.15 4.62
C LEU A 13 -13.33 -5.20 5.02
N GLY A 14 -12.86 -4.27 5.85
CA GLY A 14 -11.51 -4.28 6.38
C GLY A 14 -11.19 -5.55 7.19
N LEU A 15 -12.11 -6.01 8.03
CA LEU A 15 -11.96 -7.27 8.78
C LEU A 15 -11.88 -8.49 7.86
N ILE A 16 -12.68 -8.52 6.77
CA ILE A 16 -12.60 -9.60 5.78
C ILE A 16 -11.24 -9.57 5.06
N GLY A 17 -10.79 -8.39 4.65
CA GLY A 17 -9.47 -8.22 4.02
C GLY A 17 -8.33 -8.66 4.94
N ALA A 18 -8.35 -8.25 6.21
CA ALA A 18 -7.38 -8.66 7.22
C ALA A 18 -7.42 -10.18 7.47
N ARG A 19 -8.62 -10.78 7.53
CA ARG A 19 -8.77 -12.25 7.64
C ARG A 19 -8.05 -12.97 6.50
N ILE A 20 -8.29 -12.55 5.27
CA ILE A 20 -7.63 -13.16 4.10
C ILE A 20 -6.12 -12.97 4.19
N ALA A 21 -5.64 -11.77 4.55
CA ALA A 21 -4.22 -11.51 4.73
C ALA A 21 -3.58 -12.47 5.75
N PHE A 22 -4.21 -12.67 6.91
CA PHE A 22 -3.74 -13.58 7.94
C PHE A 22 -3.78 -15.04 7.51
N GLN A 23 -4.80 -15.46 6.75
CA GLN A 23 -4.90 -16.83 6.22
C GLN A 23 -3.75 -17.17 5.26
N TYR A 24 -3.28 -16.20 4.48
CA TYR A 24 -2.15 -16.39 3.59
C TYR A 24 -0.79 -16.20 4.26
N ALA A 25 -0.74 -15.45 5.36
CA ALA A 25 0.50 -15.23 6.11
C ALA A 25 0.82 -16.37 7.09
N PHE A 26 -0.18 -16.88 7.80
CA PHE A 26 0.03 -17.78 8.95
C PHE A 26 -0.50 -19.19 8.72
N SER A 27 0.10 -20.18 9.39
CA SER A 27 -0.43 -21.54 9.40
C SER A 27 -1.79 -21.61 10.14
N PRO A 28 -2.65 -22.59 9.80
CA PRO A 28 -3.94 -22.75 10.47
C PRO A 28 -3.82 -22.93 11.99
N ILE A 29 -2.78 -23.62 12.44
CA ILE A 29 -2.51 -23.84 13.89
C ILE A 29 -2.19 -22.50 14.58
N PHE A 30 -1.29 -21.71 13.99
CA PHE A 30 -0.93 -20.40 14.51
C PHE A 30 -2.15 -19.46 14.56
N LEU A 31 -2.95 -19.44 13.50
CA LEU A 31 -4.17 -18.63 13.42
C LEU A 31 -5.18 -19.01 14.50
N LYS A 32 -5.43 -20.31 14.70
CA LYS A 32 -6.38 -20.77 15.72
C LYS A 32 -5.99 -20.29 17.12
N LYS A 33 -4.69 -20.33 17.45
CA LYS A 33 -4.16 -19.90 18.74
C LYS A 33 -4.13 -18.39 18.92
N ASN A 34 -3.77 -17.64 17.89
CA ASN A 34 -3.42 -16.22 18.00
C ASN A 34 -4.44 -15.27 17.34
N LYS A 35 -5.56 -15.79 16.82
CA LYS A 35 -6.57 -15.00 16.11
C LYS A 35 -7.00 -13.71 16.84
N PRO A 36 -7.37 -13.72 18.13
CA PRO A 36 -7.79 -12.50 18.82
C PRO A 36 -6.69 -11.42 18.84
N TYR A 37 -5.45 -11.82 19.07
CA TYR A 37 -4.31 -10.90 19.12
C TYR A 37 -4.01 -10.26 17.75
N LEU A 38 -4.11 -11.04 16.67
CA LEU A 38 -3.91 -10.53 15.31
C LEU A 38 -4.96 -9.47 14.95
N TYR A 39 -6.23 -9.73 15.28
CA TYR A 39 -7.27 -8.73 15.07
C TYR A 39 -7.13 -7.52 15.99
N LEU A 40 -6.71 -7.71 17.23
CA LEU A 40 -6.43 -6.61 18.14
C LEU A 40 -5.33 -5.70 17.58
N ILE A 41 -4.21 -6.28 17.11
CA ILE A 41 -3.12 -5.52 16.47
C ILE A 41 -3.63 -4.77 15.23
N TYR A 42 -4.41 -5.42 14.37
CA TYR A 42 -4.97 -4.78 13.17
C TYR A 42 -5.90 -3.61 13.53
N LEU A 43 -6.78 -3.79 14.49
CA LEU A 43 -7.76 -2.77 14.90
C LEU A 43 -7.13 -1.62 15.68
N SER A 44 -6.09 -1.89 16.48
CA SER A 44 -5.35 -0.87 17.22
C SER A 44 -4.30 -0.15 16.40
N ALA A 45 -4.00 -0.63 15.18
CA ALA A 45 -3.05 0.03 14.28
C ALA A 45 -3.51 1.46 13.97
N TYR A 46 -2.62 2.44 14.16
CA TYR A 46 -2.94 3.86 13.94
C TYR A 46 -3.55 4.12 12.57
N ALA A 47 -3.00 3.48 11.54
CA ALA A 47 -3.52 3.58 10.18
C ALA A 47 -4.98 3.11 10.05
N THR A 48 -5.37 2.03 10.73
CA THR A 48 -6.75 1.54 10.75
C THR A 48 -7.67 2.49 11.51
N LEU A 49 -7.21 3.00 12.65
CA LEU A 49 -7.97 3.95 13.46
C LEU A 49 -8.21 5.26 12.70
N ILE A 50 -7.17 5.86 12.14
CA ILE A 50 -7.30 7.13 11.41
C ILE A 50 -8.14 6.96 10.13
N ASN A 51 -7.97 5.83 9.40
CA ASN A 51 -8.80 5.53 8.23
C ASN A 51 -10.29 5.51 8.59
N THR A 52 -10.65 4.89 9.72
CA THR A 52 -12.03 4.81 10.18
C THR A 52 -12.53 6.16 10.68
N ALA A 53 -11.71 6.89 11.44
CA ALA A 53 -12.08 8.20 12.01
C ALA A 53 -12.39 9.25 10.94
N ILE A 54 -11.66 9.27 9.82
CA ILE A 54 -11.86 10.22 8.73
C ILE A 54 -12.61 9.61 7.53
N ALA A 55 -13.21 8.42 7.72
CA ALA A 55 -14.02 7.71 6.71
C ALA A 55 -13.32 7.50 5.37
N GLN A 56 -12.03 7.19 5.38
CA GLN A 56 -11.22 6.96 4.19
C GLN A 56 -11.38 5.55 3.60
N LEU A 57 -10.82 5.32 2.42
CA LEU A 57 -10.98 4.10 1.61
C LEU A 57 -9.96 3.00 1.93
N GLY A 58 -9.01 3.20 2.85
CA GLY A 58 -7.88 2.28 3.04
C GLY A 58 -8.30 0.84 3.38
N THR A 59 -9.28 0.66 4.26
CA THR A 59 -9.82 -0.66 4.63
C THR A 59 -10.62 -1.31 3.49
N LEU A 60 -11.34 -0.51 2.70
CA LEU A 60 -12.02 -0.97 1.49
C LEU A 60 -11.01 -1.45 0.44
N LEU A 61 -9.93 -0.70 0.24
CA LEU A 61 -8.85 -1.09 -0.65
C LEU A 61 -8.19 -2.39 -0.20
N LEU A 62 -7.95 -2.56 1.12
CA LEU A 62 -7.43 -3.82 1.68
C LEU A 62 -8.35 -5.00 1.31
N PHE A 63 -9.66 -4.84 1.44
CA PHE A 63 -10.62 -5.87 1.07
C PHE A 63 -10.47 -6.29 -0.39
N PHE A 64 -10.63 -5.37 -1.33
CA PHE A 64 -10.54 -5.69 -2.76
C PHE A 64 -9.16 -6.24 -3.14
N MET A 65 -8.10 -5.69 -2.55
CA MET A 65 -6.73 -6.13 -2.76
C MET A 65 -6.56 -7.59 -2.39
N MET A 66 -7.00 -7.97 -1.18
CA MET A 66 -6.84 -9.32 -0.65
C MET A 66 -7.82 -10.33 -1.26
N VAL A 67 -9.04 -9.92 -1.61
CA VAL A 67 -9.98 -10.77 -2.36
C VAL A 67 -9.45 -11.04 -3.76
N GLY A 68 -8.93 -10.03 -4.45
CA GLY A 68 -8.28 -10.21 -5.75
C GLY A 68 -7.07 -11.13 -5.67
N TYR A 69 -6.24 -10.98 -4.61
CA TYR A 69 -5.12 -11.88 -4.34
C TYR A 69 -5.59 -13.33 -4.10
N HIS A 70 -6.65 -13.52 -3.31
CA HIS A 70 -7.25 -14.83 -3.09
C HIS A 70 -7.69 -15.48 -4.42
N PHE A 71 -8.38 -14.72 -5.27
CA PHE A 71 -8.78 -15.22 -6.60
C PHE A 71 -7.57 -15.55 -7.49
N ALA A 72 -6.53 -14.73 -7.45
CA ALA A 72 -5.29 -15.03 -8.18
C ALA A 72 -4.62 -16.33 -7.69
N MET A 73 -4.60 -16.57 -6.37
CA MET A 73 -4.03 -17.79 -5.77
C MET A 73 -4.88 -19.04 -6.02
N THR A 74 -6.18 -18.88 -6.29
CA THR A 74 -7.12 -19.97 -6.64
C THR A 74 -7.36 -20.09 -8.14
N GLU A 75 -6.48 -19.49 -8.96
CA GLU A 75 -6.50 -19.55 -10.43
C GLU A 75 -7.76 -18.95 -11.09
N ARG A 76 -8.52 -18.16 -10.35
CA ARG A 76 -9.69 -17.43 -10.85
C ARG A 76 -9.28 -16.06 -11.40
N ASP A 77 -8.50 -16.07 -12.48
CA ASP A 77 -7.83 -14.88 -13.05
C ASP A 77 -8.79 -13.74 -13.40
N HIS A 78 -9.94 -14.04 -14.00
CA HIS A 78 -10.91 -13.01 -14.36
C HIS A 78 -11.48 -12.31 -13.11
N ALA A 79 -11.82 -13.07 -12.07
CA ALA A 79 -12.30 -12.50 -10.82
C ALA A 79 -11.23 -11.64 -10.13
N ALA A 80 -9.97 -12.09 -10.14
CA ALA A 80 -8.83 -11.31 -9.64
C ALA A 80 -8.69 -9.98 -10.39
N GLY A 81 -8.74 -10.02 -11.72
CA GLY A 81 -8.64 -8.83 -12.57
C GLY A 81 -9.79 -7.85 -12.35
N ILE A 82 -11.03 -8.33 -12.14
CA ILE A 82 -12.18 -7.48 -11.79
C ILE A 82 -11.94 -6.76 -10.46
N MET A 83 -11.58 -7.49 -9.40
CA MET A 83 -11.35 -6.90 -8.07
C MET A 83 -10.24 -5.83 -8.11
N TRP A 84 -9.15 -6.12 -8.80
CA TRP A 84 -8.04 -5.17 -8.93
C TRP A 84 -8.37 -4.02 -9.89
N GLY A 85 -9.15 -4.24 -10.94
CA GLY A 85 -9.62 -3.19 -11.84
C GLY A 85 -10.54 -2.18 -11.15
N ILE A 86 -11.43 -2.65 -10.24
CA ILE A 86 -12.28 -1.79 -9.43
C ILE A 86 -11.45 -0.83 -8.58
N ILE A 87 -10.45 -1.31 -7.86
CA ILE A 87 -9.64 -0.44 -7.00
C ILE A 87 -8.74 0.51 -7.79
N VAL A 88 -8.28 0.12 -8.98
CA VAL A 88 -7.53 1.02 -9.87
C VAL A 88 -8.43 2.15 -10.39
N ALA A 89 -9.70 1.87 -10.67
CA ALA A 89 -10.67 2.90 -11.06
C ALA A 89 -11.00 3.87 -9.92
N ILE A 90 -11.02 3.40 -8.66
CA ILE A 90 -11.24 4.24 -7.48
C ILE A 90 -10.00 5.08 -7.15
N LYS A 91 -8.81 4.49 -7.22
CA LYS A 91 -7.52 5.10 -6.94
C LYS A 91 -6.47 4.55 -7.90
N LEU A 92 -5.72 5.41 -8.55
CA LEU A 92 -4.81 4.99 -9.63
C LEU A 92 -3.55 4.26 -9.13
N PHE A 93 -3.09 4.51 -7.89
CA PHE A 93 -1.84 3.91 -7.39
C PHE A 93 -1.83 2.36 -7.35
N PRO A 94 -2.96 1.64 -7.18
CA PRO A 94 -3.00 0.19 -7.30
C PRO A 94 -2.72 -0.34 -8.72
N ALA A 95 -2.58 0.52 -9.74
CA ALA A 95 -2.22 0.10 -11.09
C ALA A 95 -0.87 -0.67 -11.15
N LEU A 96 -0.04 -0.59 -10.10
CA LEU A 96 1.16 -1.42 -9.98
C LEU A 96 0.84 -2.94 -9.97
N LEU A 97 -0.41 -3.33 -9.64
CA LEU A 97 -0.89 -4.72 -9.76
C LEU A 97 -0.90 -5.24 -11.19
N PHE A 98 -1.09 -4.37 -12.17
CA PHE A 98 -0.95 -4.73 -13.58
C PHE A 98 0.48 -5.23 -13.86
N PHE A 99 1.49 -4.52 -13.39
CA PHE A 99 2.88 -4.91 -13.57
C PHE A 99 3.24 -6.16 -12.76
N HIS A 100 2.64 -6.33 -11.57
CA HIS A 100 2.77 -7.57 -10.78
C HIS A 100 2.22 -8.77 -11.59
N ALA A 101 1.00 -8.69 -12.10
CA ALA A 101 0.38 -9.75 -12.89
C ALA A 101 1.17 -10.03 -14.18
N LEU A 102 1.66 -8.99 -14.84
CA LEU A 102 2.48 -9.10 -16.06
C LEU A 102 3.82 -9.79 -15.79
N ALA A 103 4.48 -9.46 -14.67
CA ALA A 103 5.75 -10.08 -14.28
C ALA A 103 5.59 -11.60 -14.02
N HIS A 104 4.43 -12.02 -13.51
CA HIS A 104 4.07 -13.43 -13.29
C HIS A 104 3.35 -14.08 -14.49
N LYS A 105 3.33 -13.43 -15.67
CA LYS A 105 2.71 -13.92 -16.91
C LYS A 105 1.21 -14.24 -16.78
N ARG A 106 0.51 -13.58 -15.85
CA ARG A 106 -0.93 -13.75 -15.61
C ARG A 106 -1.73 -12.81 -16.54
N TYR A 107 -1.62 -13.02 -17.86
CA TYR A 107 -2.17 -12.14 -18.88
C TYR A 107 -3.69 -11.97 -18.78
N LYS A 108 -4.43 -13.00 -18.35
CA LYS A 108 -5.89 -12.91 -18.14
C LYS A 108 -6.24 -11.89 -17.05
N ILE A 109 -5.46 -11.84 -15.97
CA ILE A 109 -5.61 -10.81 -14.93
C ILE A 109 -5.36 -9.43 -15.53
N CYS A 110 -4.27 -9.25 -16.30
CA CYS A 110 -3.94 -7.97 -16.92
C CYS A 110 -5.07 -7.47 -17.84
N GLN A 111 -5.58 -8.34 -18.71
CA GLN A 111 -6.66 -8.01 -19.64
C GLN A 111 -7.95 -7.61 -18.90
N THR A 112 -8.37 -8.41 -17.92
CA THR A 112 -9.60 -8.15 -17.18
C THR A 112 -9.48 -6.92 -16.28
N LEU A 113 -8.32 -6.71 -15.65
CA LEU A 113 -8.03 -5.50 -14.87
C LEU A 113 -8.17 -4.25 -15.75
N LEU A 114 -7.50 -4.25 -16.91
CA LEU A 114 -7.55 -3.12 -17.84
C LEU A 114 -8.96 -2.86 -18.34
N LEU A 115 -9.68 -3.92 -18.76
CA LEU A 115 -11.06 -3.81 -19.21
C LEU A 115 -11.97 -3.23 -18.13
N THR A 116 -11.89 -3.77 -16.90
CA THR A 116 -12.69 -3.29 -15.76
C THR A 116 -12.36 -1.82 -15.44
N PHE A 117 -11.08 -1.46 -15.42
CA PHE A 117 -10.64 -0.08 -15.22
C PHE A 117 -11.22 0.86 -16.27
N VAL A 118 -11.11 0.51 -17.55
CA VAL A 118 -11.64 1.34 -18.65
C VAL A 118 -13.16 1.46 -18.56
N MET A 119 -13.87 0.37 -18.36
CA MET A 119 -15.34 0.38 -18.26
C MET A 119 -15.83 1.26 -17.09
N LEU A 120 -15.21 1.15 -15.92
CA LEU A 120 -15.57 1.98 -14.77
C LEU A 120 -15.17 3.45 -14.96
N SER A 121 -14.07 3.72 -15.66
CA SER A 121 -13.64 5.08 -15.97
C SER A 121 -14.56 5.77 -16.99
N LEU A 122 -15.34 5.03 -17.77
CA LEU A 122 -16.35 5.62 -18.67
C LEU A 122 -17.60 6.10 -17.92
N ILE A 123 -17.90 5.59 -16.73
CA ILE A 123 -19.11 5.97 -15.97
C ILE A 123 -19.18 7.49 -15.71
N PRO A 124 -18.11 8.16 -15.21
CA PRO A 124 -18.14 9.61 -15.02
C PRO A 124 -18.36 10.40 -16.32
N LEU A 125 -17.90 9.90 -17.47
CA LEU A 125 -18.14 10.55 -18.76
C LEU A 125 -19.64 10.61 -19.12
N PHE A 126 -20.36 9.53 -18.87
CA PHE A 126 -21.82 9.49 -19.10
C PHE A 126 -22.59 10.38 -18.11
N SER A 127 -22.10 10.52 -16.88
CA SER A 127 -22.78 11.28 -15.83
C SER A 127 -22.48 12.78 -15.87
N TYR A 128 -21.24 13.17 -16.21
CA TYR A 128 -20.73 14.55 -16.09
C TYR A 128 -20.15 15.11 -17.40
N GLY A 129 -20.14 14.33 -18.49
CA GLY A 129 -19.55 14.74 -19.78
C GLY A 129 -18.02 14.68 -19.82
N THR A 130 -17.45 15.03 -20.97
CA THR A 130 -16.01 14.91 -21.25
C THR A 130 -15.14 15.88 -20.43
N SER A 131 -15.73 16.99 -19.94
CA SER A 131 -15.02 18.01 -19.17
C SER A 131 -14.54 17.55 -17.79
N ILE A 132 -15.09 16.44 -17.25
CA ILE A 132 -14.75 15.96 -15.90
C ILE A 132 -13.25 15.65 -15.77
N TYR A 133 -12.64 15.01 -16.76
CA TYR A 133 -11.23 14.67 -16.71
C TYR A 133 -10.30 15.85 -16.95
N SER A 134 -10.69 16.82 -17.78
CA SER A 134 -9.93 18.07 -17.94
C SER A 134 -9.96 18.93 -16.68
N GLN A 135 -11.11 18.99 -15.99
CA GLN A 135 -11.24 19.67 -14.68
C GLN A 135 -10.39 18.97 -13.62
N TYR A 136 -10.40 17.63 -13.57
CA TYR A 136 -9.56 16.86 -12.67
C TYR A 136 -8.06 17.12 -12.92
N ALA A 137 -7.63 17.09 -14.19
CA ALA A 137 -6.24 17.36 -14.56
C ALA A 137 -5.83 18.81 -14.18
N ALA A 138 -6.72 19.79 -14.34
CA ALA A 138 -6.47 21.17 -13.94
C ALA A 138 -6.39 21.38 -12.42
N LEU A 139 -7.00 20.47 -11.63
CA LEU A 139 -6.94 20.50 -10.17
C LEU A 139 -5.61 19.97 -9.62
N MET A 140 -5.01 18.96 -10.26
CA MET A 140 -3.82 18.26 -9.77
C MET A 140 -2.63 19.19 -9.45
N PRO A 141 -2.25 20.17 -10.32
CA PRO A 141 -1.16 21.09 -10.01
C PRO A 141 -1.43 22.02 -8.83
N LYS A 142 -2.71 22.21 -8.46
CA LYS A 142 -3.12 23.07 -7.34
C LYS A 142 -3.02 22.40 -5.98
N VAL A 143 -2.77 21.09 -5.96
CA VAL A 143 -2.62 20.34 -4.72
C VAL A 143 -1.24 20.63 -4.12
N LEU A 144 -1.20 21.18 -2.90
CA LEU A 144 0.05 21.57 -2.22
C LEU A 144 0.39 20.68 -1.00
N TRP A 145 -0.49 19.76 -0.62
CA TRP A 145 -0.34 18.90 0.57
C TRP A 145 0.50 17.64 0.35
N TYR A 146 1.22 17.56 -0.77
CA TYR A 146 2.08 16.39 -1.05
C TYR A 146 3.17 16.15 0.00
N GLY A 147 3.71 17.21 0.58
CA GLY A 147 4.78 17.16 1.57
C GLY A 147 4.33 16.98 3.02
N ASP A 148 3.02 16.90 3.30
CA ASP A 148 2.52 16.86 4.67
C ASP A 148 2.93 15.58 5.40
N SER A 149 2.97 15.64 6.75
CA SER A 149 3.55 14.59 7.59
C SER A 149 2.91 13.21 7.42
N TRP A 150 1.64 13.15 7.02
CA TRP A 150 0.94 11.88 6.80
C TRP A 150 1.25 11.20 5.47
N ASN A 151 2.01 11.85 4.59
CA ASN A 151 2.43 11.27 3.32
C ASN A 151 3.79 10.56 3.46
N GLY A 152 3.79 9.22 3.48
CA GLY A 152 4.98 8.37 3.54
C GLY A 152 5.62 8.05 2.18
N SER A 153 5.20 8.69 1.08
CA SER A 153 5.71 8.38 -0.26
C SER A 153 7.07 9.05 -0.54
N LEU A 154 7.74 8.55 -1.58
CA LEU A 154 8.97 9.16 -2.12
C LEU A 154 8.70 10.60 -2.58
N TYR A 155 7.56 10.84 -3.26
CA TYR A 155 7.18 12.19 -3.68
C TYR A 155 6.99 13.11 -2.48
N GLY A 156 6.32 12.63 -1.43
CA GLY A 156 6.13 13.39 -0.18
C GLY A 156 7.45 13.79 0.46
N LEU A 157 8.43 12.89 0.49
CA LEU A 157 9.78 13.22 1.01
C LEU A 157 10.47 14.28 0.15
N ILE A 158 10.53 14.09 -1.17
CA ILE A 158 11.17 15.03 -2.09
C ILE A 158 10.53 16.41 -1.96
N PHE A 159 9.19 16.45 -1.95
CA PHE A 159 8.44 17.69 -1.83
C PHE A 159 8.72 18.42 -0.50
N ARG A 160 8.73 17.70 0.65
CA ARG A 160 9.09 18.30 1.95
C ARG A 160 10.48 18.92 1.96
N LEU A 161 11.44 18.25 1.32
CA LEU A 161 12.83 18.70 1.32
C LEU A 161 13.03 19.91 0.42
N LEU A 162 12.46 19.90 -0.76
CA LEU A 162 12.76 20.89 -1.79
C LEU A 162 11.86 22.13 -1.75
N MET A 163 10.59 22.01 -1.36
CA MET A 163 9.69 23.16 -1.23
C MET A 163 10.06 24.17 -0.13
N HIS A 164 11.19 23.94 0.55
CA HIS A 164 11.77 24.92 1.47
C HIS A 164 12.47 26.08 0.75
N LEU A 165 12.77 25.89 -0.53
CA LEU A 165 13.58 26.79 -1.35
C LEU A 165 12.67 27.66 -2.25
N ASP A 166 11.78 28.48 -1.68
CA ASP A 166 10.87 29.41 -2.38
C ASP A 166 9.84 28.79 -3.36
N HIS A 167 8.68 29.42 -3.42
CA HIS A 167 7.52 29.04 -4.24
C HIS A 167 7.71 29.36 -5.73
N GLN A 168 8.86 28.96 -6.32
CA GLN A 168 9.13 29.21 -7.73
C GLN A 168 8.51 28.10 -8.61
N PRO A 169 7.79 28.43 -9.69
CA PRO A 169 7.22 27.47 -10.63
C PRO A 169 8.25 26.46 -11.17
N ASP A 170 9.47 26.94 -11.43
CA ASP A 170 10.57 26.12 -11.97
C ASP A 170 11.03 25.04 -10.98
N LEU A 171 10.94 25.31 -9.67
CA LEU A 171 11.23 24.33 -8.64
C LEU A 171 10.23 23.18 -8.63
N LEU A 172 8.95 23.46 -8.82
CA LEU A 172 7.92 22.42 -8.88
C LEU A 172 8.14 21.47 -10.07
N ILE A 173 8.50 22.02 -11.22
CA ILE A 173 8.85 21.22 -12.42
C ILE A 173 10.06 20.34 -12.11
N SER A 174 11.11 20.89 -11.49
CA SER A 174 12.32 20.15 -11.13
C SER A 174 12.01 19.01 -10.14
N ILE A 175 11.14 19.23 -9.16
CA ILE A 175 10.66 18.20 -8.22
C ILE A 175 9.94 17.08 -8.98
N GLN A 176 9.06 17.42 -9.90
CA GLN A 176 8.30 16.45 -10.69
C GLN A 176 9.22 15.63 -11.59
N VAL A 177 10.19 16.25 -12.28
CA VAL A 177 11.17 15.56 -13.13
C VAL A 177 12.01 14.61 -12.29
N LEU A 178 12.56 15.05 -11.18
CA LEU A 178 13.35 14.20 -10.27
C LEU A 178 12.53 13.00 -9.79
N TYR A 179 11.29 13.23 -9.38
CA TYR A 179 10.39 12.17 -8.94
C TYR A 179 10.12 11.15 -10.05
N VAL A 180 9.82 11.60 -11.27
CA VAL A 180 9.57 10.70 -12.42
C VAL A 180 10.80 9.85 -12.73
N LEU A 181 12.00 10.44 -12.73
CA LEU A 181 13.25 9.70 -12.92
C LEU A 181 13.47 8.63 -11.85
N LEU A 182 13.27 9.00 -10.57
CA LEU A 182 13.39 8.05 -9.46
C LEU A 182 12.30 6.95 -9.52
N CYS A 183 11.08 7.28 -9.94
CA CYS A 183 10.04 6.29 -10.18
C CYS A 183 10.41 5.32 -11.29
N CYS A 184 10.95 5.79 -12.42
CA CYS A 184 11.39 4.92 -13.52
C CYS A 184 12.47 3.93 -13.05
N VAL A 185 13.50 4.41 -12.35
CA VAL A 185 14.54 3.56 -11.79
C VAL A 185 13.95 2.55 -10.79
N SER A 186 13.10 3.02 -9.89
CA SER A 186 12.45 2.18 -8.87
C SER A 186 11.57 1.10 -9.49
N ILE A 187 10.83 1.40 -10.56
CA ILE A 187 10.01 0.43 -11.30
C ILE A 187 10.89 -0.63 -11.96
N ILE A 188 12.02 -0.27 -12.55
CA ILE A 188 12.96 -1.23 -13.14
C ILE A 188 13.50 -2.19 -12.08
N VAL A 189 13.95 -1.65 -10.94
CA VAL A 189 14.44 -2.46 -9.81
C VAL A 189 13.32 -3.34 -9.24
N TYR A 190 12.14 -2.78 -9.05
CA TYR A 190 10.95 -3.50 -8.62
C TYR A 190 10.63 -4.70 -9.53
N LEU A 191 10.55 -4.49 -10.85
CA LEU A 191 10.23 -5.55 -11.81
C LEU A 191 11.28 -6.68 -11.81
N LYS A 192 12.57 -6.33 -11.66
CA LYS A 192 13.64 -7.33 -11.51
C LYS A 192 13.46 -8.12 -10.20
N THR A 193 13.16 -7.43 -9.11
CA THR A 193 13.01 -8.02 -7.78
C THR A 193 11.83 -8.99 -7.72
N ILE A 194 10.65 -8.60 -8.19
CA ILE A 194 9.45 -9.45 -8.09
C ILE A 194 9.51 -10.68 -9.00
N ARG A 195 10.22 -10.60 -10.13
CA ARG A 195 10.44 -11.77 -11.01
C ARG A 195 11.32 -12.86 -10.36
N ALA A 196 12.19 -12.48 -9.46
CA ALA A 196 13.09 -13.38 -8.75
C ALA A 196 12.48 -13.95 -7.46
N ARG A 197 11.26 -13.59 -7.09
CA ARG A 197 10.60 -13.94 -5.84
C ARG A 197 9.35 -14.79 -6.07
N ASP A 198 8.96 -15.52 -5.03
CA ASP A 198 7.68 -16.22 -5.00
C ASP A 198 6.50 -15.25 -5.06
N ASN A 199 5.32 -15.77 -5.35
CA ASN A 199 4.13 -14.95 -5.56
C ASN A 199 3.71 -14.16 -4.29
N ARG A 200 3.95 -14.70 -3.09
CA ARG A 200 3.60 -14.04 -1.82
C ARG A 200 4.53 -12.86 -1.53
N ALA A 201 5.84 -13.10 -1.59
CA ALA A 201 6.84 -12.06 -1.37
C ALA A 201 6.73 -10.95 -2.44
N SER A 202 6.53 -11.31 -3.72
CA SER A 202 6.37 -10.33 -4.79
C SER A 202 5.12 -9.49 -4.63
N PHE A 203 4.01 -10.07 -4.16
CA PHE A 203 2.79 -9.32 -3.88
C PHE A 203 2.97 -8.36 -2.69
N CYS A 204 3.62 -8.80 -1.61
CA CYS A 204 3.96 -7.93 -0.48
C CYS A 204 4.86 -6.75 -0.90
N ILE A 205 5.88 -7.01 -1.72
CA ILE A 205 6.73 -5.95 -2.29
C ILE A 205 5.90 -4.97 -3.12
N THR A 206 4.96 -5.50 -3.91
CA THR A 206 4.04 -4.67 -4.72
C THR A 206 3.21 -3.72 -3.86
N LEU A 207 2.65 -4.22 -2.73
CA LEU A 207 1.86 -3.39 -1.81
C LEU A 207 2.67 -2.24 -1.19
N VAL A 208 3.91 -2.50 -0.79
CA VAL A 208 4.79 -1.46 -0.23
C VAL A 208 5.20 -0.47 -1.32
N MET A 209 5.57 -0.95 -2.51
CA MET A 209 5.97 -0.11 -3.63
C MET A 209 4.84 0.79 -4.14
N MET A 210 3.59 0.33 -4.09
CA MET A 210 2.42 1.16 -4.42
C MET A 210 2.36 2.43 -3.57
N LEU A 211 2.62 2.31 -2.26
CA LEU A 211 2.58 3.43 -1.34
C LEU A 211 3.81 4.33 -1.48
N LEU A 212 4.98 3.72 -1.70
CA LEU A 212 6.23 4.47 -1.91
C LEU A 212 6.22 5.28 -3.22
N LEU A 213 5.70 4.68 -4.30
CA LEU A 213 5.69 5.31 -5.62
C LEU A 213 4.43 6.15 -5.89
N SER A 214 3.44 6.14 -5.00
CA SER A 214 2.28 7.01 -5.14
C SER A 214 2.65 8.45 -4.77
N PRO A 215 2.18 9.48 -5.50
CA PRO A 215 2.28 10.86 -5.02
C PRO A 215 1.59 11.06 -3.66
N PHE A 216 0.60 10.22 -3.36
CA PHE A 216 -0.23 10.24 -2.16
C PHE A 216 -0.15 8.92 -1.39
N GLY A 217 1.03 8.60 -0.85
CA GLY A 217 1.24 7.45 0.05
C GLY A 217 0.79 7.76 1.47
N TRP A 218 -0.49 8.12 1.65
CA TRP A 218 -1.06 8.58 2.91
C TRP A 218 -1.22 7.47 3.93
N VAL A 219 -1.02 7.78 5.21
CA VAL A 219 -1.10 6.84 6.34
C VAL A 219 -2.42 6.07 6.39
N TYR A 220 -3.54 6.66 6.02
CA TYR A 220 -4.83 5.98 5.99
C TYR A 220 -4.97 4.90 4.88
N TYR A 221 -3.97 4.75 3.99
CA TYR A 221 -3.84 3.60 3.10
C TYR A 221 -2.96 2.48 3.67
N PHE A 222 -2.31 2.69 4.81
CA PHE A 222 -1.44 1.69 5.43
C PHE A 222 -2.14 0.44 5.99
N PRO A 223 -3.49 0.36 6.11
CA PRO A 223 -4.14 -0.93 6.28
C PRO A 223 -3.71 -1.97 5.22
N LEU A 224 -3.32 -1.55 4.00
CA LEU A 224 -2.74 -2.41 2.96
C LEU A 224 -1.46 -3.13 3.41
N LEU A 225 -0.73 -2.58 4.39
CA LEU A 225 0.50 -3.17 4.93
C LEU A 225 0.24 -4.33 5.90
N THR A 226 -1.01 -4.64 6.23
CA THR A 226 -1.37 -5.76 7.12
C THR A 226 -0.76 -7.09 6.62
N PHE A 227 -0.83 -7.36 5.32
CA PHE A 227 -0.26 -8.58 4.75
C PHE A 227 1.27 -8.56 4.72
N PRO A 228 1.97 -7.53 4.21
CA PRO A 228 3.42 -7.41 4.31
C PRO A 228 3.97 -7.53 5.73
N LEU A 229 3.34 -6.87 6.71
CA LEU A 229 3.75 -6.94 8.11
C LEU A 229 3.58 -8.34 8.69
N ALA A 230 2.46 -9.02 8.39
CA ALA A 230 2.23 -10.39 8.85
C ALA A 230 3.23 -11.37 8.24
N MET A 231 3.56 -11.23 6.94
CA MET A 231 4.54 -12.07 6.24
C MET A 231 5.96 -11.88 6.79
N THR A 232 6.37 -10.64 7.04
CA THR A 232 7.71 -10.32 7.55
C THR A 232 7.86 -10.68 9.04
N PHE A 233 6.78 -10.70 9.81
CA PHE A 233 6.79 -11.12 11.21
C PHE A 233 7.27 -12.56 11.37
N LEU A 234 6.73 -13.52 10.60
CA LEU A 234 7.18 -14.92 10.65
C LEU A 234 8.67 -15.07 10.36
N SER A 235 9.14 -14.33 9.35
CA SER A 235 10.56 -14.32 9.03
C SER A 235 11.43 -13.69 10.13
N ALA A 236 10.86 -12.80 10.94
CA ALA A 236 11.57 -12.13 12.02
C ALA A 236 11.72 -13.02 13.27
N ILE A 237 10.79 -13.95 13.49
CA ILE A 237 10.80 -14.88 14.64
C ILE A 237 11.28 -16.29 14.26
N ASP A 238 11.88 -16.47 13.08
CA ASP A 238 12.37 -17.79 12.64
C ASP A 238 13.48 -18.28 13.59
N GLU A 239 13.21 -19.39 14.27
CA GLU A 239 14.10 -20.02 15.25
C GLU A 239 15.46 -20.47 14.67
N LYS A 240 15.54 -20.65 13.36
CA LYS A 240 16.79 -21.01 12.67
C LYS A 240 17.82 -19.88 12.64
N ASN A 241 17.42 -18.66 12.97
CA ASN A 241 18.31 -17.52 13.04
C ASN A 241 18.17 -16.83 14.41
N PRO A 242 18.98 -17.22 15.41
CA PRO A 242 18.86 -16.75 16.81
C PRO A 242 19.20 -15.28 17.01
N SER A 243 19.54 -14.54 15.93
CA SER A 243 19.81 -13.11 16.02
C SER A 243 18.52 -12.34 16.35
N SER A 244 18.57 -11.49 17.38
CA SER A 244 17.47 -10.57 17.74
C SER A 244 17.30 -9.42 16.74
N LEU A 245 18.28 -9.16 15.88
CA LEU A 245 18.30 -8.04 14.95
C LEU A 245 17.12 -8.03 13.97
N PRO A 246 16.68 -9.18 13.41
CA PRO A 246 15.53 -9.21 12.54
C PRO A 246 14.21 -8.81 13.22
N LEU A 247 14.01 -9.27 14.45
CA LEU A 247 12.82 -8.91 15.23
C LEU A 247 12.84 -7.44 15.61
N LEU A 248 14.00 -6.92 16.03
CA LEU A 248 14.18 -5.50 16.33
C LEU A 248 13.88 -4.62 15.11
N THR A 249 14.41 -5.00 13.94
CA THR A 249 14.14 -4.27 12.68
C THR A 249 12.65 -4.30 12.34
N TRP A 250 11.99 -5.44 12.51
CA TRP A 250 10.54 -5.56 12.29
C TRP A 250 9.75 -4.68 13.28
N CYS A 251 10.10 -4.71 14.57
CA CYS A 251 9.48 -3.86 15.59
C CYS A 251 9.66 -2.37 15.28
N LEU A 252 10.84 -1.98 14.83
CA LEU A 252 11.10 -0.61 14.40
C LEU A 252 10.23 -0.21 13.20
N CYS A 253 10.11 -1.07 12.19
CA CYS A 253 9.23 -0.82 11.05
C CYS A 253 7.77 -0.68 11.50
N LEU A 254 7.29 -1.59 12.35
CA LEU A 254 5.93 -1.54 12.88
C LEU A 254 5.68 -0.24 13.66
N PHE A 255 6.64 0.17 14.49
CA PHE A 255 6.58 1.43 15.24
C PHE A 255 6.50 2.63 14.30
N LEU A 256 7.41 2.74 13.32
CA LEU A 256 7.46 3.86 12.39
C LEU A 256 6.19 3.96 11.52
N ILE A 257 5.64 2.82 11.07
CA ILE A 257 4.43 2.75 10.25
C ILE A 257 3.17 3.14 11.05
N ASN A 258 3.16 2.84 12.37
CA ASN A 258 2.00 3.06 13.21
C ASN A 258 2.19 4.20 14.21
N PHE A 259 3.23 5.00 14.07
CA PHE A 259 3.46 6.13 14.97
C PHE A 259 2.27 7.12 14.90
N PRO A 260 1.61 7.43 16.03
CA PRO A 260 0.43 8.29 16.06
C PRO A 260 0.83 9.76 15.89
N MET A 261 1.17 10.14 14.66
CA MET A 261 1.60 11.50 14.34
C MET A 261 0.40 12.41 14.06
N ASN A 262 0.38 13.57 14.67
CA ASN A 262 -0.54 14.62 14.28
C ASN A 262 -0.28 15.06 12.84
N TYR A 263 -1.34 15.45 12.16
CA TYR A 263 -1.22 16.05 10.85
C TYR A 263 -0.49 17.39 10.94
N ILE A 264 0.63 17.50 10.24
CA ILE A 264 1.45 18.71 10.17
C ILE A 264 1.60 19.07 8.69
N PRO A 265 1.04 20.22 8.26
CA PRO A 265 1.24 20.69 6.89
C PRO A 265 2.69 21.09 6.65
N THR A 266 3.16 20.95 5.41
CA THR A 266 4.55 21.25 5.03
C THR A 266 4.97 22.66 5.42
N SER A 267 4.07 23.64 5.28
CA SER A 267 4.27 25.04 5.65
C SER A 267 4.54 25.28 7.14
N ALA A 268 4.09 24.37 8.00
CA ALA A 268 4.29 24.44 9.45
C ALA A 268 5.56 23.71 9.93
N MET A 269 6.40 23.21 9.03
CA MET A 269 7.65 22.51 9.36
C MET A 269 8.84 23.46 9.28
N PRO A 270 9.31 24.04 10.42
CA PRO A 270 10.26 25.15 10.41
C PRO A 270 11.70 24.74 10.06
N SER A 271 12.08 23.48 10.20
CA SER A 271 13.47 23.06 10.02
C SER A 271 13.62 21.82 9.14
N LEU A 272 14.77 21.72 8.48
CA LEU A 272 15.16 20.54 7.70
C LEU A 272 15.22 19.28 8.59
N LEU A 273 15.69 19.42 9.83
CA LEU A 273 15.74 18.31 10.79
C LEU A 273 14.35 17.75 11.07
N GLN A 274 13.34 18.59 11.28
CA GLN A 274 11.96 18.13 11.51
C GLN A 274 11.40 17.42 10.26
N LYS A 275 11.68 17.93 9.06
CA LYS A 275 11.25 17.33 7.80
C LYS A 275 11.87 15.95 7.59
N LEU A 276 13.15 15.78 7.91
CA LEU A 276 13.87 14.50 7.79
C LEU A 276 13.59 13.53 8.95
N SER A 277 13.26 14.02 10.15
CA SER A 277 13.01 13.17 11.31
C SER A 277 11.54 12.78 11.44
N LEU A 278 10.81 13.42 12.33
CA LEU A 278 9.43 13.06 12.70
C LEU A 278 8.48 13.02 11.49
N SER A 279 8.51 14.06 10.65
CA SER A 279 7.59 14.15 9.51
C SER A 279 7.86 13.11 8.40
N SER A 280 8.94 12.34 8.48
CA SER A 280 9.30 11.30 7.52
C SER A 280 9.27 9.87 8.09
N PHE A 281 8.75 9.67 9.31
CA PHE A 281 8.68 8.34 9.93
C PHE A 281 7.99 7.31 9.06
N TYR A 282 6.87 7.66 8.45
CA TYR A 282 6.13 6.76 7.56
C TYR A 282 6.93 6.33 6.33
N PHE A 283 7.72 7.26 5.76
CA PHE A 283 8.62 6.93 4.65
C PHE A 283 9.70 5.94 5.08
N TYR A 284 10.35 6.16 6.22
CA TYR A 284 11.37 5.24 6.74
C TYR A 284 10.78 3.88 7.12
N GLY A 285 9.57 3.87 7.67
CA GLY A 285 8.84 2.63 7.97
C GLY A 285 8.57 1.80 6.71
N LEU A 286 8.14 2.43 5.61
CA LEU A 286 7.94 1.77 4.32
C LEU A 286 9.26 1.25 3.73
N LEU A 287 10.34 2.03 3.78
CA LEU A 287 11.68 1.59 3.33
C LEU A 287 12.19 0.41 4.17
N GLY A 288 12.05 0.48 5.49
CA GLY A 288 12.44 -0.61 6.38
C GLY A 288 11.65 -1.89 6.09
N LEU A 289 10.35 -1.78 5.86
CA LEU A 289 9.52 -2.92 5.48
C LEU A 289 9.91 -3.50 4.12
N LEU A 290 10.21 -2.64 3.14
CA LEU A 290 10.73 -3.07 1.83
C LEU A 290 12.08 -3.80 1.99
N TYR A 291 12.97 -3.29 2.84
CA TYR A 291 14.23 -3.96 3.18
C TYR A 291 13.98 -5.34 3.80
N CYS A 292 13.07 -5.47 4.77
CA CYS A 292 12.71 -6.76 5.37
C CYS A 292 12.20 -7.77 4.34
N LEU A 293 11.44 -7.32 3.32
CA LEU A 293 10.91 -8.16 2.25
C LEU A 293 11.96 -8.56 1.21
N THR A 294 12.98 -7.72 0.99
CA THR A 294 13.97 -7.94 -0.08
C THR A 294 15.25 -8.57 0.41
N SER A 295 15.68 -8.33 1.65
CA SER A 295 16.94 -8.83 2.21
C SER A 295 16.92 -10.33 2.54
N ARG A 296 15.73 -10.94 2.68
CA ARG A 296 15.61 -12.34 3.07
C ARG A 296 15.19 -13.22 1.89
N ARG A 297 15.76 -14.42 1.82
CA ARG A 297 15.20 -15.51 1.00
C ARG A 297 13.82 -15.83 1.58
N ALA A 298 12.82 -15.98 0.71
CA ALA A 298 11.46 -16.33 1.11
C ALA A 298 11.48 -17.52 2.07
N PRO A 299 10.69 -17.52 3.16
CA PRO A 299 10.55 -18.68 4.00
C PRO A 299 10.09 -19.85 3.12
N VAL A 300 10.68 -21.03 3.37
CA VAL A 300 10.33 -22.29 2.70
C VAL A 300 8.80 -22.40 2.64
N SER A 301 8.29 -22.64 1.45
CA SER A 301 6.86 -22.75 1.15
C SER A 301 6.16 -23.62 2.20
N ILE A 302 5.34 -23.00 3.04
CA ILE A 302 4.30 -23.73 3.75
C ILE A 302 3.33 -24.17 2.65
N THR A 303 3.42 -25.44 2.28
CA THR A 303 2.49 -26.07 1.35
C THR A 303 1.10 -25.87 1.95
N VAL A 304 0.30 -25.03 1.32
CA VAL A 304 -1.13 -24.93 1.64
C VAL A 304 -1.71 -26.25 1.13
N THR A 305 -1.75 -27.25 2.00
CA THR A 305 -2.63 -28.41 1.80
C THR A 305 -4.00 -27.84 1.56
N SER A 306 -4.56 -28.20 0.41
CA SER A 306 -5.89 -27.84 -0.05
C SER A 306 -6.86 -27.84 1.15
N ILE A 307 -7.36 -26.66 1.50
CA ILE A 307 -8.45 -26.52 2.45
C ILE A 307 -9.67 -27.06 1.72
N GLY A 308 -9.96 -28.36 1.95
CA GLY A 308 -11.23 -28.93 1.57
C GLY A 308 -12.34 -28.16 2.31
N TYR A 309 -13.26 -27.64 1.54
CA TYR A 309 -14.51 -27.06 2.01
C TYR A 309 -15.48 -28.18 2.40
#